data_19e100ff255b4e0e43301e8970e3fa46
#
_entry.id   19e100ff255b4e0e43301e8970e3fa46
#
_cell.length_a   1.000
_cell.length_b   1.000
_cell.length_c   1.000
_cell.angle_alpha   90.00
_cell.angle_beta   90.00
_cell.angle_gamma   90.00
#
_symmetry.space_group_name_H-M   'P 1'
#
loop_
_entity.id
_entity.type
_entity.pdbx_description
1 polymer ?
#
loop_
_entity_poly.entity_id
_entity_poly.type
_entity_poly.pdbx_seq_one_letter_code
_entity_poly.pdbx_strand_id
1 'polypeptide(L)'
;MANISFRRNLINNNRRAWLDLLTRTVNIQLQDGPDVCIWTLQSNGQFSVKSMYATLMDETVLPIIQPLWKLKITLKIKVFIWLLHRGVILTKDNLARRNWKGSMLCCYCSDKENIAHLFFNCSSASLLWRIIYTTFGLSWPNNLNHLFGFWLRGLTKSHKSLVYTEITAVCWAIWRSRNDIVFQKTKNQASLHILFRTTYLTRAWAVLHKEEDREAIATSCRMLETVGMDFFCNKWVDV
;
A
#
# COMPACT_ATOMS: atom_id res chain seq x y z
N MET A 1 44.82 -1.78 -28.93
CA MET A 1 44.39 -2.35 -27.64
C MET A 1 45.21 -1.71 -26.54
N ALA A 2 44.59 -1.14 -25.51
CA ALA A 2 45.34 -0.59 -24.40
C ALA A 2 46.07 -1.73 -23.65
N ASN A 3 47.35 -1.57 -23.42
CA ASN A 3 48.19 -2.56 -22.72
C ASN A 3 47.91 -2.41 -21.21
N ILE A 4 46.89 -3.09 -20.70
CA ILE A 4 46.46 -3.00 -19.30
C ILE A 4 47.23 -4.03 -18.50
N SER A 5 48.06 -3.58 -17.56
CA SER A 5 48.79 -4.44 -16.64
C SER A 5 48.16 -4.40 -15.26
N PHE A 6 48.04 -5.53 -14.60
CA PHE A 6 47.52 -5.65 -13.25
C PHE A 6 48.64 -5.80 -12.23
N ARG A 7 48.51 -5.14 -11.07
CA ARG A 7 49.46 -5.28 -9.96
C ARG A 7 49.53 -6.68 -9.37
N ARG A 8 48.50 -7.50 -9.57
CA ARG A 8 48.44 -8.91 -9.14
C ARG A 8 47.78 -9.73 -10.24
N ASN A 9 48.15 -10.99 -10.35
CA ASN A 9 47.54 -11.91 -11.30
C ASN A 9 46.05 -12.07 -11.00
N LEU A 10 45.22 -11.96 -12.02
CA LEU A 10 43.80 -12.20 -11.91
C LEU A 10 43.53 -13.70 -11.76
N ILE A 11 42.90 -14.08 -10.63
CA ILE A 11 42.63 -15.50 -10.31
C ILE A 11 41.09 -15.68 -10.22
N ASN A 12 40.60 -16.87 -10.64
CA ASN A 12 39.21 -17.32 -10.49
C ASN A 12 38.18 -16.33 -11.07
N ASN A 13 37.26 -15.85 -10.24
CA ASN A 13 36.12 -14.99 -10.63
C ASN A 13 36.58 -13.67 -11.27
N ASN A 14 37.70 -13.09 -10.80
CA ASN A 14 38.21 -11.84 -11.35
C ASN A 14 38.76 -12.05 -12.77
N ARG A 15 39.36 -13.21 -13.08
CA ARG A 15 39.79 -13.54 -14.44
C ARG A 15 38.60 -13.74 -15.39
N ARG A 16 37.50 -14.39 -14.90
CA ARG A 16 36.27 -14.54 -15.69
C ARG A 16 35.60 -13.18 -15.96
N ALA A 17 35.49 -12.34 -14.97
CA ALA A 17 34.93 -11.00 -15.11
C ALA A 17 35.75 -10.13 -16.08
N TRP A 18 37.08 -10.26 -16.06
CA TRP A 18 37.96 -9.57 -17.01
C TRP A 18 37.78 -10.06 -18.44
N LEU A 19 37.70 -11.36 -18.65
CA LEU A 19 37.47 -11.94 -19.98
C LEU A 19 36.09 -11.55 -20.51
N ASP A 20 35.04 -11.53 -19.67
CA ASP A 20 33.71 -11.05 -20.04
C ASP A 20 33.74 -9.56 -20.43
N LEU A 21 34.45 -8.74 -19.68
CA LEU A 21 34.63 -7.32 -20.00
C LEU A 21 35.34 -7.14 -21.35
N LEU A 22 36.43 -7.89 -21.59
CA LEU A 22 37.13 -7.83 -22.87
C LEU A 22 36.22 -8.24 -24.03
N THR A 23 35.44 -9.29 -23.86
CA THR A 23 34.50 -9.76 -24.91
C THR A 23 33.45 -8.69 -25.25
N ARG A 24 32.97 -7.98 -24.26
CA ARG A 24 32.00 -6.88 -24.45
C ARG A 24 32.61 -5.63 -25.09
N THR A 25 33.91 -5.38 -24.85
CA THR A 25 34.58 -4.18 -25.34
C THR A 25 35.27 -4.34 -26.70
N VAL A 26 35.54 -5.59 -27.15
CA VAL A 26 36.24 -5.88 -28.42
C VAL A 26 35.57 -5.21 -29.64
N ASN A 27 34.25 -5.10 -29.63
CA ASN A 27 33.50 -4.57 -30.76
C ASN A 27 33.13 -3.08 -30.59
N ILE A 28 33.58 -2.42 -29.49
CA ILE A 28 33.29 -1.02 -29.27
C ILE A 28 34.30 -0.16 -30.04
N GLN A 29 33.82 0.57 -31.05
CA GLN A 29 34.60 1.59 -31.74
C GLN A 29 34.33 2.93 -31.05
N LEU A 30 35.35 3.47 -30.41
CA LEU A 30 35.28 4.81 -29.87
C LEU A 30 35.30 5.84 -30.97
N GLN A 31 34.37 6.76 -30.99
CA GLN A 31 34.33 7.91 -31.88
C GLN A 31 34.93 9.12 -31.17
N ASP A 32 35.61 10.00 -31.95
CA ASP A 32 36.13 11.24 -31.43
C ASP A 32 34.94 12.19 -31.19
N GLY A 33 34.71 12.54 -29.94
CA GLY A 33 33.63 13.45 -29.53
C GLY A 33 33.23 13.27 -28.07
N PRO A 34 32.43 14.17 -27.52
CA PRO A 34 31.91 14.01 -26.17
C PRO A 34 30.89 12.87 -26.11
N ASP A 35 30.86 12.18 -24.98
CA ASP A 35 29.86 11.14 -24.72
C ASP A 35 28.46 11.74 -24.72
N VAL A 36 27.55 11.11 -25.47
CA VAL A 36 26.14 11.52 -25.55
C VAL A 36 25.27 10.48 -24.87
N CYS A 37 24.60 10.90 -23.81
CA CYS A 37 23.65 10.03 -23.11
C CYS A 37 22.26 10.14 -23.78
N ILE A 38 21.82 9.05 -24.41
CA ILE A 38 20.52 8.99 -25.10
C ILE A 38 19.53 8.23 -24.25
N TRP A 39 18.40 8.88 -23.94
CA TRP A 39 17.29 8.26 -23.25
C TRP A 39 16.39 7.50 -24.24
N THR A 40 16.50 6.17 -24.28
CA THR A 40 15.82 5.32 -25.26
C THR A 40 14.31 5.18 -25.05
N LEU A 41 13.80 5.60 -23.88
CA LEU A 41 12.37 5.51 -23.53
C LEU A 41 11.54 6.71 -24.03
N GLN A 42 12.17 7.64 -24.74
CA GLN A 42 11.49 8.74 -25.44
C GLN A 42 12.07 8.93 -26.84
N SER A 43 11.18 9.24 -27.79
CA SER A 43 11.56 9.43 -29.20
C SER A 43 12.52 10.60 -29.44
N ASN A 44 12.53 11.61 -28.55
CA ASN A 44 13.44 12.74 -28.61
C ASN A 44 14.80 12.49 -27.98
N GLY A 45 15.04 11.29 -27.43
CA GLY A 45 16.30 10.90 -26.80
C GLY A 45 16.61 11.63 -25.47
N GLN A 46 15.72 12.49 -24.99
CA GLN A 46 15.95 13.26 -23.77
C GLN A 46 15.29 12.61 -22.54
N PHE A 47 16.03 12.59 -21.42
CA PHE A 47 15.50 12.13 -20.15
C PHE A 47 14.37 13.05 -19.66
N SER A 48 13.27 12.42 -19.23
CA SER A 48 12.27 13.11 -18.42
C SER A 48 11.82 12.20 -17.27
N VAL A 49 11.57 12.81 -16.11
CA VAL A 49 11.02 12.11 -14.94
C VAL A 49 9.70 11.42 -15.29
N LYS A 50 8.90 12.04 -16.16
CA LYS A 50 7.62 11.49 -16.62
C LYS A 50 7.81 10.20 -17.40
N SER A 51 8.78 10.12 -18.32
CA SER A 51 9.03 8.91 -19.11
C SER A 51 9.60 7.77 -18.27
N MET A 52 10.52 8.08 -17.35
CA MET A 52 11.04 7.11 -16.38
C MET A 52 9.91 6.58 -15.48
N TYR A 53 9.06 7.48 -14.99
CA TYR A 53 7.94 7.11 -14.12
C TYR A 53 6.93 6.22 -14.85
N ALA A 54 6.60 6.55 -16.12
CA ALA A 54 5.72 5.75 -16.95
C ALA A 54 6.25 4.31 -17.17
N THR A 55 7.56 4.15 -17.34
CA THR A 55 8.19 2.83 -17.54
C THR A 55 8.27 2.02 -16.24
N LEU A 56 8.47 2.70 -15.10
CA LEU A 56 8.54 2.05 -13.78
C LEU A 56 7.16 1.73 -13.20
N MET A 57 6.10 2.37 -13.72
CA MET A 57 4.75 2.14 -13.26
C MET A 57 4.11 0.97 -14.00
N ASP A 58 3.66 -0.01 -13.26
CA ASP A 58 2.82 -1.08 -13.79
C ASP A 58 1.48 -0.47 -14.24
N GLU A 59 1.20 -0.50 -15.55
CA GLU A 59 -0.01 0.07 -16.16
C GLU A 59 -1.30 -0.53 -15.59
N THR A 60 -1.24 -1.75 -15.04
CA THR A 60 -2.41 -2.43 -14.44
C THR A 60 -2.83 -1.83 -13.10
N VAL A 61 -1.92 -1.19 -12.39
CA VAL A 61 -2.16 -0.62 -11.04
C VAL A 61 -2.74 0.80 -11.13
N LEU A 62 -2.37 1.58 -12.14
CA LEU A 62 -2.80 2.98 -12.29
C LEU A 62 -4.32 3.17 -12.38
N PRO A 63 -5.08 2.41 -13.19
CA PRO A 63 -6.52 2.57 -13.30
C PRO A 63 -7.27 2.29 -12.00
N ILE A 64 -6.80 1.32 -11.20
CA ILE A 64 -7.44 0.92 -9.95
C ILE A 64 -7.29 2.01 -8.87
N ILE A 65 -6.14 2.68 -8.84
CA ILE A 65 -5.82 3.69 -7.81
C ILE A 65 -6.24 5.11 -8.25
N GLN A 66 -6.52 5.34 -9.53
CA GLN A 66 -6.88 6.67 -10.04
C GLN A 66 -8.02 7.34 -9.24
N PRO A 67 -9.10 6.65 -8.82
CA PRO A 67 -10.14 7.24 -7.99
C PRO A 67 -9.65 7.75 -6.63
N LEU A 68 -8.60 7.12 -6.05
CA LEU A 68 -8.02 7.52 -4.77
C LEU A 68 -7.57 8.98 -4.78
N TRP A 69 -6.95 9.44 -5.88
CA TRP A 69 -6.42 10.80 -5.97
C TRP A 69 -7.52 11.86 -6.00
N LYS A 70 -8.75 11.47 -6.37
CA LYS A 70 -9.94 12.35 -6.40
C LYS A 70 -10.66 12.42 -5.05
N LEU A 71 -10.36 11.51 -4.10
CA LEU A 71 -10.98 11.53 -2.78
C LEU A 71 -10.62 12.80 -2.02
N LYS A 72 -11.56 13.27 -1.22
CA LYS A 72 -11.37 14.42 -0.31
C LYS A 72 -10.84 13.95 1.04
N ILE A 73 -9.61 13.49 1.04
CA ILE A 73 -8.86 13.02 2.21
C ILE A 73 -7.45 13.62 2.18
N THR A 74 -6.73 13.54 3.29
CA THR A 74 -5.39 14.10 3.38
C THR A 74 -4.40 13.40 2.45
N LEU A 75 -3.45 14.14 1.86
CA LEU A 75 -2.45 13.63 0.94
C LEU A 75 -1.62 12.49 1.54
N LYS A 76 -1.25 12.60 2.82
CA LYS A 76 -0.49 11.57 3.54
C LYS A 76 -1.15 10.20 3.44
N ILE A 77 -2.46 10.13 3.50
CA ILE A 77 -3.21 8.88 3.46
C ILE A 77 -3.33 8.37 2.02
N LYS A 78 -3.50 9.24 1.04
CA LYS A 78 -3.43 8.85 -0.38
C LYS A 78 -2.10 8.18 -0.70
N VAL A 79 -0.99 8.79 -0.27
CA VAL A 79 0.36 8.22 -0.45
C VAL A 79 0.48 6.87 0.28
N PHE A 80 -0.05 6.75 1.50
CA PHE A 80 -0.05 5.48 2.22
C PHE A 80 -0.79 4.38 1.46
N ILE A 81 -2.01 4.64 0.96
CA ILE A 81 -2.78 3.64 0.19
C ILE A 81 -2.05 3.28 -1.11
N TRP A 82 -1.43 4.25 -1.77
CA TRP A 82 -0.59 3.98 -2.94
C TRP A 82 0.60 3.06 -2.60
N LEU A 83 1.32 3.32 -1.49
CA LEU A 83 2.41 2.46 -1.01
C LEU A 83 1.90 1.07 -0.58
N LEU A 84 0.72 0.99 0.04
CA LEU A 84 0.06 -0.26 0.39
C LEU A 84 -0.20 -1.11 -0.86
N HIS A 85 -0.75 -0.51 -1.91
CA HIS A 85 -0.95 -1.16 -3.21
C HIS A 85 0.35 -1.64 -3.85
N ARG A 86 1.43 -0.90 -3.69
CA ARG A 86 2.77 -1.28 -4.17
C ARG A 86 3.44 -2.36 -3.33
N GLY A 87 2.85 -2.76 -2.22
CA GLY A 87 3.39 -3.79 -1.34
C GLY A 87 4.64 -3.36 -0.55
N VAL A 88 4.92 -2.04 -0.47
CA VAL A 88 6.18 -1.52 0.10
C VAL A 88 6.05 -0.91 1.49
N ILE A 89 4.85 -0.92 2.09
CA ILE A 89 4.68 -0.47 3.48
C ILE A 89 5.46 -1.39 4.43
N LEU A 90 5.90 -0.84 5.57
CA LEU A 90 6.79 -1.50 6.50
C LEU A 90 6.07 -2.49 7.45
N THR A 91 5.40 -3.48 6.88
CA THR A 91 4.96 -4.68 7.60
C THR A 91 6.17 -5.49 8.09
N LYS A 92 5.99 -6.40 9.01
CA LYS A 92 7.12 -7.11 9.66
C LYS A 92 7.94 -7.93 8.68
N ASP A 93 7.32 -8.52 7.66
CA ASP A 93 8.02 -9.18 6.56
C ASP A 93 8.89 -8.21 5.74
N ASN A 94 8.37 -7.02 5.42
CA ASN A 94 9.12 -5.97 4.73
C ASN A 94 10.21 -5.33 5.62
N LEU A 95 9.97 -5.23 6.93
CA LEU A 95 10.98 -4.80 7.90
C LEU A 95 12.12 -5.83 8.02
N ALA A 96 11.79 -7.13 8.05
CA ALA A 96 12.79 -8.20 8.11
C ALA A 96 13.73 -8.18 6.90
N ARG A 97 13.21 -7.91 5.70
CA ARG A 97 14.01 -7.71 4.48
C ARG A 97 15.01 -6.54 4.61
N ARG A 98 14.78 -5.63 5.55
CA ARG A 98 15.65 -4.48 5.90
C ARG A 98 16.44 -4.71 7.19
N ASN A 99 16.70 -5.97 7.55
CA ASN A 99 17.47 -6.39 8.71
C ASN A 99 16.88 -6.00 10.07
N TRP A 100 15.56 -5.73 10.16
CA TRP A 100 14.90 -5.54 11.44
C TRP A 100 14.83 -6.86 12.23
N LYS A 101 15.16 -6.83 13.53
CA LYS A 101 15.31 -8.00 14.41
C LYS A 101 14.10 -8.24 15.34
N GLY A 102 13.00 -7.56 15.15
CA GLY A 102 11.80 -7.72 15.97
C GLY A 102 11.02 -9.00 15.65
N SER A 103 9.99 -9.25 16.45
CA SER A 103 9.08 -10.41 16.26
C SER A 103 8.32 -10.32 14.94
N MET A 104 8.25 -11.41 14.21
CA MET A 104 7.52 -11.55 12.94
C MET A 104 6.00 -11.77 13.14
N LEU A 105 5.55 -12.03 14.38
CA LEU A 105 4.16 -12.34 14.68
C LEU A 105 3.30 -11.07 14.66
N CYS A 106 2.08 -11.18 14.15
CA CYS A 106 1.09 -10.11 14.14
C CYS A 106 0.84 -9.63 15.59
N CYS A 107 0.60 -8.32 15.75
CA CYS A 107 0.32 -7.76 17.07
C CYS A 107 -1.11 -8.00 17.56
N TYR A 108 -2.01 -8.50 16.68
CA TYR A 108 -3.41 -8.78 17.00
C TYR A 108 -3.71 -10.29 17.16
N CYS A 109 -2.86 -11.15 16.60
CA CYS A 109 -2.98 -12.61 16.64
C CYS A 109 -1.59 -13.25 16.60
N SER A 110 -1.51 -14.58 16.58
CA SER A 110 -0.24 -15.33 16.63
C SER A 110 0.35 -15.66 15.26
N ASP A 111 -0.27 -15.24 14.15
CA ASP A 111 0.20 -15.53 12.81
C ASP A 111 1.32 -14.59 12.36
N LYS A 112 2.05 -14.98 11.31
CA LYS A 112 3.08 -14.12 10.70
C LYS A 112 2.45 -12.90 10.01
N GLU A 113 2.99 -11.72 10.28
CA GLU A 113 2.52 -10.48 9.71
C GLU A 113 3.10 -10.24 8.30
N ASN A 114 2.21 -10.12 7.33
CA ASN A 114 2.44 -9.55 6.00
C ASN A 114 1.23 -8.68 5.62
N ILE A 115 1.25 -8.04 4.45
CA ILE A 115 0.16 -7.17 4.01
C ILE A 115 -1.18 -7.90 3.92
N ALA A 116 -1.21 -9.07 3.28
CA ALA A 116 -2.44 -9.84 3.13
C ALA A 116 -3.01 -10.25 4.50
N HIS A 117 -2.14 -10.69 5.42
CA HIS A 117 -2.56 -11.02 6.77
C HIS A 117 -3.09 -9.79 7.52
N LEU A 118 -2.30 -8.72 7.60
CA LEU A 118 -2.62 -7.55 8.43
C LEU A 118 -3.93 -6.87 8.00
N PHE A 119 -4.21 -6.81 6.70
CA PHE A 119 -5.36 -6.09 6.16
C PHE A 119 -6.58 -6.96 5.82
N PHE A 120 -6.44 -8.29 5.69
CA PHE A 120 -7.55 -9.17 5.28
C PHE A 120 -7.71 -10.41 6.15
N ASN A 121 -6.62 -11.15 6.45
CA ASN A 121 -6.70 -12.47 7.04
C ASN A 121 -6.61 -12.46 8.58
N CYS A 122 -6.15 -11.36 9.18
CA CYS A 122 -6.12 -11.21 10.63
C CYS A 122 -7.54 -11.16 11.20
N SER A 123 -7.80 -11.82 12.32
CA SER A 123 -9.12 -11.81 12.99
C SER A 123 -9.67 -10.40 13.23
N SER A 124 -8.81 -9.46 13.65
CA SER A 124 -9.20 -8.06 13.83
C SER A 124 -9.59 -7.37 12.51
N ALA A 125 -8.84 -7.60 11.43
CA ALA A 125 -9.16 -7.04 10.13
C ALA A 125 -10.44 -7.68 9.56
N SER A 126 -10.58 -9.00 9.67
CA SER A 126 -11.76 -9.73 9.23
C SER A 126 -13.05 -9.21 9.90
N LEU A 127 -12.99 -8.94 11.20
CA LEU A 127 -14.13 -8.36 11.92
C LEU A 127 -14.49 -6.95 11.38
N LEU A 128 -13.49 -6.10 11.14
CA LEU A 128 -13.73 -4.76 10.60
C LEU A 128 -14.36 -4.81 9.20
N TRP A 129 -13.88 -5.69 8.32
CA TRP A 129 -14.47 -5.88 7.01
C TRP A 129 -15.89 -6.43 7.10
N ARG A 130 -16.15 -7.33 8.07
CA ARG A 130 -17.49 -7.86 8.34
C ARG A 130 -18.47 -6.74 8.70
N ILE A 131 -18.08 -5.81 9.55
CA ILE A 131 -18.89 -4.65 9.90
C ILE A 131 -19.16 -3.79 8.66
N ILE A 132 -18.13 -3.50 7.85
CA ILE A 132 -18.26 -2.66 6.65
C ILE A 132 -19.17 -3.29 5.61
N TYR A 133 -18.96 -4.56 5.25
CA TYR A 133 -19.80 -5.18 4.23
C TYR A 133 -21.25 -5.33 4.69
N THR A 134 -21.49 -5.59 5.97
CA THR A 134 -22.85 -5.64 6.54
C THR A 134 -23.52 -4.26 6.47
N THR A 135 -22.77 -3.20 6.84
CA THR A 135 -23.32 -1.84 6.83
C THR A 135 -23.68 -1.34 5.43
N PHE A 136 -22.85 -1.65 4.44
CA PHE A 136 -23.03 -1.13 3.07
C PHE A 136 -23.66 -2.16 2.09
N GLY A 137 -23.98 -3.36 2.55
CA GLY A 137 -24.55 -4.44 1.69
C GLY A 137 -23.57 -4.92 0.63
N LEU A 138 -22.27 -4.98 0.94
CA LEU A 138 -21.22 -5.34 0.01
C LEU A 138 -20.79 -6.82 0.18
N SER A 139 -20.04 -7.36 -0.78
CA SER A 139 -19.42 -8.69 -0.66
C SER A 139 -18.12 -8.63 0.16
N TRP A 140 -17.59 -9.79 0.55
CA TRP A 140 -16.31 -9.86 1.26
C TRP A 140 -15.13 -9.44 0.37
N PRO A 141 -14.21 -8.53 0.82
CA PRO A 141 -13.03 -8.15 0.03
C PRO A 141 -11.94 -9.24 0.10
N ASN A 142 -11.54 -9.78 -1.04
CA ASN A 142 -10.55 -10.86 -1.10
C ASN A 142 -9.10 -10.36 -1.05
N ASN A 143 -8.83 -9.19 -1.61
CA ASN A 143 -7.50 -8.58 -1.68
C ASN A 143 -7.59 -7.09 -2.03
N LEU A 144 -6.44 -6.40 -2.06
CA LEU A 144 -6.37 -4.97 -2.37
C LEU A 144 -6.96 -4.61 -3.73
N ASN A 145 -6.68 -5.39 -4.77
CA ASN A 145 -7.20 -5.11 -6.12
C ASN A 145 -8.72 -5.27 -6.17
N HIS A 146 -9.27 -6.26 -5.47
CA HIS A 146 -10.72 -6.42 -5.34
C HIS A 146 -11.32 -5.25 -4.56
N LEU A 147 -10.75 -4.92 -3.40
CA LEU A 147 -11.20 -3.84 -2.52
C LEU A 147 -11.27 -2.47 -3.21
N PHE A 148 -10.25 -2.11 -3.98
CA PHE A 148 -10.16 -0.80 -4.65
C PHE A 148 -10.68 -0.80 -6.10
N GLY A 149 -11.02 -1.94 -6.67
CA GLY A 149 -11.49 -2.08 -8.05
C GLY A 149 -12.90 -2.64 -8.15
N PHE A 150 -13.00 -3.96 -8.07
CA PHE A 150 -14.24 -4.68 -8.35
C PHE A 150 -15.31 -4.52 -7.26
N TRP A 151 -14.90 -4.33 -6.02
CA TRP A 151 -15.78 -4.29 -4.87
C TRP A 151 -16.81 -3.15 -4.94
N LEU A 152 -16.47 -2.09 -5.63
CA LEU A 152 -17.32 -0.90 -5.79
C LEU A 152 -18.17 -0.91 -7.06
N ARG A 153 -18.17 -2.02 -7.84
CA ARG A 153 -19.00 -2.12 -9.04
C ARG A 153 -20.49 -2.12 -8.64
N GLY A 154 -21.32 -1.46 -9.46
CA GLY A 154 -22.75 -1.34 -9.19
C GLY A 154 -23.17 -0.18 -8.27
N LEU A 155 -22.25 0.40 -7.49
CA LEU A 155 -22.58 1.56 -6.67
C LEU A 155 -22.68 2.84 -7.51
N THR A 156 -23.54 3.78 -7.09
CA THR A 156 -23.57 5.13 -7.66
C THR A 156 -22.28 5.89 -7.37
N LYS A 157 -22.00 6.95 -8.12
CA LYS A 157 -20.77 7.74 -7.95
C LYS A 157 -20.61 8.31 -6.53
N SER A 158 -21.71 8.76 -5.92
CA SER A 158 -21.72 9.29 -4.56
C SER A 158 -21.41 8.19 -3.54
N HIS A 159 -22.11 7.06 -3.61
CA HIS A 159 -21.86 5.92 -2.74
C HIS A 159 -20.45 5.36 -2.90
N LYS A 160 -19.92 5.29 -4.14
CA LYS A 160 -18.51 4.89 -4.36
C LYS A 160 -17.53 5.77 -3.61
N SER A 161 -17.72 7.09 -3.67
CA SER A 161 -16.85 8.03 -2.98
C SER A 161 -16.89 7.85 -1.46
N LEU A 162 -18.10 7.67 -0.90
CA LEU A 162 -18.30 7.43 0.52
C LEU A 162 -17.60 6.12 0.97
N VAL A 163 -17.96 5.00 0.34
CA VAL A 163 -17.38 3.68 0.67
C VAL A 163 -15.86 3.70 0.48
N TYR A 164 -15.37 4.36 -0.56
CA TYR A 164 -13.93 4.48 -0.79
C TYR A 164 -13.21 5.24 0.33
N THR A 165 -13.86 6.28 0.88
CA THR A 165 -13.35 7.04 2.01
C THR A 165 -13.29 6.18 3.26
N GLU A 166 -14.34 5.39 3.54
CA GLU A 166 -14.39 4.46 4.68
C GLU A 166 -13.32 3.36 4.57
N ILE A 167 -13.19 2.71 3.41
CA ILE A 167 -12.13 1.72 3.14
C ILE A 167 -10.74 2.30 3.45
N THR A 168 -10.51 3.51 2.98
CA THR A 168 -9.22 4.19 3.18
C THR A 168 -8.98 4.49 4.65
N ALA A 169 -10.02 4.92 5.38
CA ALA A 169 -9.97 5.17 6.81
C ALA A 169 -9.68 3.89 7.61
N VAL A 170 -10.32 2.75 7.26
CA VAL A 170 -10.06 1.45 7.89
C VAL A 170 -8.62 1.01 7.68
N CYS A 171 -8.13 1.03 6.45
CA CYS A 171 -6.74 0.66 6.17
C CYS A 171 -5.76 1.52 6.96
N TRP A 172 -6.01 2.83 7.02
CA TRP A 172 -5.17 3.74 7.81
C TRP A 172 -5.29 3.50 9.31
N ALA A 173 -6.49 3.24 9.83
CA ALA A 173 -6.72 2.95 11.25
C ALA A 173 -6.03 1.65 11.68
N ILE A 174 -6.14 0.56 10.90
CA ILE A 174 -5.40 -0.70 11.13
C ILE A 174 -3.90 -0.41 11.19
N TRP A 175 -3.36 0.29 10.19
CA TRP A 175 -1.95 0.62 10.10
C TRP A 175 -1.45 1.45 11.27
N ARG A 176 -2.20 2.47 11.67
CA ARG A 176 -1.86 3.33 12.82
C ARG A 176 -1.91 2.56 14.12
N SER A 177 -2.97 1.80 14.38
CA SER A 177 -3.11 1.01 15.60
C SER A 177 -2.02 -0.05 15.72
N ARG A 178 -1.67 -0.73 14.61
CA ARG A 178 -0.53 -1.64 14.56
C ARG A 178 0.80 -0.94 14.90
N ASN A 179 1.04 0.24 14.35
CA ASN A 179 2.28 0.98 14.60
C ASN A 179 2.37 1.48 16.05
N ASP A 180 1.27 1.91 16.64
CA ASP A 180 1.20 2.32 18.03
C ASP A 180 1.59 1.14 18.96
N ILE A 181 1.15 -0.09 18.65
CA ILE A 181 1.52 -1.30 19.41
C ILE A 181 2.98 -1.68 19.16
N VAL A 182 3.43 -1.75 17.92
CA VAL A 182 4.75 -2.29 17.56
C VAL A 182 5.88 -1.34 17.95
N PHE A 183 5.72 -0.04 17.77
CA PHE A 183 6.79 0.94 17.96
C PHE A 183 6.63 1.78 19.22
N GLN A 184 5.40 2.12 19.61
CA GLN A 184 5.14 2.91 20.82
C GLN A 184 4.85 2.03 22.04
N LYS A 185 4.84 0.70 21.86
CA LYS A 185 4.59 -0.30 22.92
C LYS A 185 3.30 -0.03 23.71
N THR A 186 2.29 0.53 23.04
CA THR A 186 0.96 0.67 23.64
C THR A 186 0.34 -0.72 23.84
N LYS A 187 -0.58 -0.83 24.78
CA LYS A 187 -1.33 -2.10 24.98
C LYS A 187 -2.10 -2.46 23.71
N ASN A 188 -2.26 -3.77 23.47
CA ASN A 188 -3.09 -4.25 22.37
C ASN A 188 -4.49 -3.67 22.50
N GLN A 189 -4.95 -3.01 21.44
CA GLN A 189 -6.25 -2.34 21.41
C GLN A 189 -7.27 -3.29 20.78
N ALA A 190 -8.46 -3.37 21.37
CA ALA A 190 -9.57 -4.12 20.80
C ALA A 190 -9.91 -3.63 19.38
N SER A 191 -10.43 -4.52 18.54
CA SER A 191 -10.87 -4.17 17.17
C SER A 191 -11.91 -3.04 17.16
N LEU A 192 -12.69 -2.90 18.22
CA LEU A 192 -13.64 -1.79 18.43
C LEU A 192 -12.93 -0.42 18.45
N HIS A 193 -11.74 -0.34 19.05
CA HIS A 193 -10.97 0.90 19.04
C HIS A 193 -10.52 1.28 17.63
N ILE A 194 -10.18 0.29 16.78
CA ILE A 194 -9.85 0.54 15.37
C ILE A 194 -11.07 1.05 14.62
N LEU A 195 -12.25 0.51 14.90
CA LEU A 195 -13.52 0.99 14.32
C LEU A 195 -13.79 2.46 14.69
N PHE A 196 -13.71 2.82 15.96
CA PHE A 196 -13.91 4.22 16.39
C PHE A 196 -12.84 5.15 15.84
N ARG A 197 -11.59 4.69 15.68
CA ARG A 197 -10.55 5.45 15.00
C ARG A 197 -10.91 5.67 13.51
N THR A 198 -11.51 4.68 12.86
CA THR A 198 -11.99 4.79 11.48
C THR A 198 -13.06 5.86 11.36
N THR A 199 -14.14 5.79 12.14
CA THR A 199 -15.25 6.73 12.07
C THR A 199 -14.84 8.14 12.49
N TYR A 200 -13.91 8.27 13.46
CA TYR A 200 -13.31 9.56 13.81
C TYR A 200 -12.58 10.19 12.62
N LEU A 201 -11.76 9.41 11.90
CA LEU A 201 -11.04 9.90 10.72
C LEU A 201 -12.00 10.33 9.61
N THR A 202 -13.01 9.53 9.34
CA THR A 202 -14.02 9.84 8.32
C THR A 202 -14.79 11.12 8.65
N ARG A 203 -15.20 11.31 9.92
CA ARG A 203 -15.81 12.57 10.38
C ARG A 203 -14.86 13.76 10.26
N ALA A 204 -13.58 13.58 10.60
CA ALA A 204 -12.60 14.64 10.46
C ALA A 204 -12.40 15.06 8.98
N TRP A 205 -12.49 14.11 8.05
CA TRP A 205 -12.40 14.41 6.61
C TRP A 205 -13.70 14.97 6.03
N ALA A 206 -14.84 14.81 6.70
CA ALA A 206 -16.11 15.38 6.27
C ALA A 206 -16.01 16.89 6.03
N VAL A 207 -15.16 17.61 6.78
CA VAL A 207 -14.89 19.05 6.59
C VAL A 207 -14.40 19.37 5.17
N LEU A 208 -13.73 18.44 4.49
CA LEU A 208 -13.25 18.60 3.12
C LEU A 208 -14.35 18.38 2.06
N HIS A 209 -15.52 17.90 2.47
CA HIS A 209 -16.66 17.61 1.61
C HIS A 209 -17.67 18.77 1.58
N LYS A 210 -18.54 18.75 0.56
CA LYS A 210 -19.67 19.67 0.51
C LYS A 210 -20.65 19.38 1.66
N GLU A 211 -21.44 20.37 2.05
CA GLU A 211 -22.41 20.23 3.13
C GLU A 211 -23.38 19.07 2.92
N GLU A 212 -23.86 18.91 1.68
CA GLU A 212 -24.77 17.81 1.26
C GLU A 212 -24.17 16.41 1.52
N ASP A 213 -22.85 16.26 1.35
CA ASP A 213 -22.15 14.99 1.56
C ASP A 213 -21.86 14.72 3.04
N ARG A 214 -21.77 15.76 3.88
CA ARG A 214 -21.38 15.65 5.31
C ARG A 214 -22.38 14.85 6.13
N GLU A 215 -23.67 15.06 5.89
CA GLU A 215 -24.72 14.32 6.59
C GLU A 215 -24.70 12.83 6.20
N ALA A 216 -24.46 12.53 4.92
CA ALA A 216 -24.29 11.15 4.47
C ALA A 216 -23.08 10.47 5.13
N ILE A 217 -21.97 11.20 5.28
CA ILE A 217 -20.77 10.73 6.01
C ILE A 217 -21.10 10.51 7.49
N ALA A 218 -21.76 11.45 8.15
CA ALA A 218 -22.14 11.31 9.55
C ALA A 218 -23.06 10.12 9.79
N THR A 219 -24.00 9.89 8.87
CA THR A 219 -24.93 8.75 8.92
C THR A 219 -24.20 7.44 8.72
N SER A 220 -23.28 7.33 7.75
CA SER A 220 -22.49 6.12 7.54
C SER A 220 -21.64 5.78 8.78
N CYS A 221 -21.02 6.77 9.40
CA CYS A 221 -20.28 6.59 10.65
C CYS A 221 -21.17 6.05 11.79
N ARG A 222 -22.39 6.61 11.97
CA ARG A 222 -23.34 6.10 12.98
C ARG A 222 -23.72 4.65 12.70
N MET A 223 -24.03 4.32 11.44
CA MET A 223 -24.37 2.93 11.03
C MET A 223 -23.23 1.97 11.31
N LEU A 224 -21.98 2.33 10.97
CA LEU A 224 -20.81 1.51 11.25
C LEU A 224 -20.60 1.27 12.75
N GLU A 225 -20.80 2.30 13.57
CA GLU A 225 -20.68 2.20 15.04
C GLU A 225 -21.79 1.32 15.61
N THR A 226 -23.04 1.48 15.17
CA THR A 226 -24.17 0.65 15.61
C THR A 226 -23.94 -0.81 15.25
N VAL A 227 -23.66 -1.12 13.97
CA VAL A 227 -23.39 -2.49 13.53
C VAL A 227 -22.17 -3.05 14.27
N GLY A 228 -21.13 -2.24 14.47
CA GLY A 228 -19.95 -2.65 15.23
C GLY A 228 -20.29 -3.01 16.67
N MET A 229 -21.05 -2.19 17.37
CA MET A 229 -21.48 -2.48 18.73
C MET A 229 -22.33 -3.75 18.82
N ASP A 230 -23.24 -3.98 17.87
CA ASP A 230 -24.03 -5.22 17.80
C ASP A 230 -23.12 -6.46 17.65
N PHE A 231 -22.10 -6.39 16.79
CA PHE A 231 -21.13 -7.48 16.65
C PHE A 231 -20.33 -7.74 17.94
N PHE A 232 -20.02 -6.71 18.70
CA PHE A 232 -19.27 -6.85 19.94
C PHE A 232 -20.17 -7.31 21.11
N CYS A 233 -21.42 -6.85 21.19
CA CYS A 233 -22.36 -7.27 22.20
C CYS A 233 -22.81 -8.74 22.01
N ASN A 234 -23.11 -9.15 20.77
CA ASN A 234 -23.62 -10.49 20.47
C ASN A 234 -22.53 -11.58 20.49
N LYS A 235 -21.23 -11.24 20.38
CA LYS A 235 -20.13 -12.22 20.50
C LYS A 235 -19.93 -12.81 21.89
N TRP A 236 -20.56 -12.26 22.92
CA TRP A 236 -20.55 -12.82 24.27
C TRP A 236 -21.63 -13.89 24.51
N VAL A 237 -22.47 -14.16 23.50
CA VAL A 237 -23.58 -15.14 23.58
C VAL A 237 -23.21 -16.50 22.97
N ASP A 238 -22.15 -16.59 22.14
CA ASP A 238 -21.74 -17.80 21.41
C ASP A 238 -20.35 -18.33 21.79
N VAL A 239 -19.94 -18.20 23.07
CA VAL A 239 -18.74 -18.84 23.62
C VAL A 239 -19.11 -19.77 24.76
#